data_7516398f5beb265e0e51bd0665483e14
#
_entry.id   7516398f5beb265e0e51bd0665483e14
#
_cell.length_a   1.000
_cell.length_b   1.000
_cell.length_c   1.000
_cell.angle_alpha   90.00
_cell.angle_beta   90.00
_cell.angle_gamma   90.00
#
_symmetry.space_group_name_H-M   'P 1'
#
loop_
_entity.id
_entity.type
_entity.pdbx_description
1 polymer ?
#
loop_
_entity_poly.entity_id
_entity_poly.type
_entity_poly.pdbx_seq_one_letter_code
_entity_poly.pdbx_strand_id
1 'polypeptide(L)'
;MQMLLHQSPFHLTIADSTVHISIAQAKSVFIRNTFLDEERFDDGLGLTNALKDYLVDQTALGDASFIYVDVSEYEAAYSIKGMYRVNGEAVTVRERLFKGKTPVGEAFNLKGKKDDVPGLVEAVVDEVMGMME
;
A
#
# COMPACT_ATOMS: atom_id res chain seq x y z
N MET A 1 26.20 10.65 13.16
CA MET A 1 27.18 10.97 12.92
C MET A 1 27.78 10.84 12.62
N GLN A 2 26.82 11.18 12.93
CA GLN A 2 27.44 11.60 12.89
C GLN A 2 27.49 11.58 12.62
N MET A 3 26.75 12.03 13.04
CA MET A 3 27.04 12.37 12.87
C MET A 3 27.17 12.47 12.67
N LEU A 4 26.35 12.87 13.02
CA LEU A 4 26.67 13.22 12.83
C LEU A 4 26.66 13.21 12.68
N LEU A 5 25.84 13.61 12.92
CA LEU A 5 26.19 13.80 12.74
C LEU A 5 26.23 13.75 12.52
N HIS A 6 25.30 14.02 12.67
CA HIS A 6 25.79 14.21 12.46
C HIS A 6 25.72 13.93 12.28
N GLN A 7 24.55 14.45 12.30
CA GLN A 7 24.93 14.34 12.12
C GLN A 7 24.86 14.09 11.80
N SER A 8 23.71 14.52 12.14
CA SER A 8 24.06 14.40 11.85
C SER A 8 23.89 14.08 11.59
N PRO A 9 23.13 14.36 11.74
CA PRO A 9 23.22 14.04 11.40
C PRO A 9 23.21 13.42 11.37
N PHE A 10 22.44 13.15 11.76
CA PHE A 10 23.01 12.56 11.62
C PHE A 10 23.32 11.84 11.76
N HIS A 11 22.63 11.77 12.15
CA HIS A 11 23.43 11.05 12.14
C HIS A 11 23.32 10.32 12.46
N LEU A 12 22.64 10.08 12.88
CA LEU A 12 22.96 9.44 13.06
C LEU A 12 23.09 8.72 13.22
N THR A 13 22.68 8.55 13.57
CA THR A 13 23.06 7.96 13.62
C THR A 13 22.97 7.20 13.69
N ILE A 14 22.59 6.72 14.01
CA ILE A 14 22.70 6.11 14.04
C ILE A 14 22.69 5.50 14.44
N ALA A 15 22.37 5.26 14.87
CA ALA A 15 22.50 4.87 15.20
C ALA A 15 22.17 4.20 15.59
N ASP A 16 21.73 3.77 16.12
CA ASP A 16 21.47 3.25 16.27
C ASP A 16 21.07 2.55 15.92
N SER A 17 20.59 2.08 15.75
CA SER A 17 20.20 1.62 15.17
C SER A 17 19.82 1.10 14.57
N THR A 18 20.24 0.39 15.00
CA THR A 18 19.46 -0.31 14.54
C THR A 18 18.76 -0.20 13.35
N VAL A 19 17.79 -0.83 13.16
CA VAL A 19 17.06 -0.35 12.07
C VAL A 19 16.75 1.06 12.30
N HIS A 20 17.13 1.83 11.41
CA HIS A 20 17.08 3.22 11.68
C HIS A 20 16.65 3.97 10.45
N ILE A 21 15.42 4.41 10.46
CA ILE A 21 14.89 5.16 9.34
C ILE A 21 15.11 6.63 9.63
N SER A 22 15.79 7.29 8.74
CA SER A 22 15.97 8.72 8.85
C SER A 22 14.62 9.42 8.76
N ILE A 23 14.37 10.36 9.66
CA ILE A 23 13.11 11.08 9.65
C ILE A 23 12.93 11.85 8.36
N ALA A 24 14.02 12.43 7.82
CA ALA A 24 13.93 13.18 6.58
C ALA A 24 13.55 12.30 5.39
N GLN A 25 13.72 10.98 5.54
CA GLN A 25 13.41 10.03 4.48
C GLN A 25 12.32 9.08 4.89
N ALA A 26 11.61 9.39 5.97
CA ALA A 26 10.53 8.54 6.43
C ALA A 26 9.49 8.40 5.32
N LYS A 27 9.10 7.18 5.06
CA LYS A 27 8.12 6.86 4.05
C LYS A 27 6.84 6.43 4.72
N SER A 28 5.76 6.57 3.96
CA SER A 28 4.48 6.03 4.42
C SER A 28 4.57 4.51 4.50
N VAL A 29 3.85 3.93 5.44
CA VAL A 29 3.86 2.49 5.62
C VAL A 29 2.52 1.93 5.16
N PHE A 30 2.58 0.92 4.29
CA PHE A 30 1.41 0.13 3.92
C PHE A 30 1.49 -1.22 4.60
N ILE A 31 0.35 -1.69 5.05
CA ILE A 31 0.24 -3.03 5.64
C ILE A 31 -0.72 -3.85 4.79
N ARG A 32 -1.12 -5.01 5.29
CA ARG A 32 -1.98 -5.93 4.54
C ARG A 32 -3.26 -5.25 4.08
N ASN A 33 -3.61 -5.52 2.82
CA ASN A 33 -4.82 -5.02 2.20
C ASN A 33 -5.81 -6.18 2.03
N THR A 34 -7.08 -5.86 1.81
CA THR A 34 -8.10 -6.89 1.66
C THR A 34 -9.01 -6.55 0.50
N PHE A 35 -9.15 -7.50 -0.42
CA PHE A 35 -10.12 -7.39 -1.52
C PHE A 35 -10.92 -8.67 -1.57
N LEU A 36 -12.23 -8.54 -1.72
CA LEU A 36 -13.12 -9.70 -1.81
C LEU A 36 -14.11 -9.50 -2.93
N ASP A 37 -14.44 -10.60 -3.60
CA ASP A 37 -15.54 -10.65 -4.55
C ASP A 37 -16.83 -10.53 -3.77
N GLU A 38 -17.66 -9.54 -4.10
CA GLU A 38 -18.84 -9.25 -3.29
C GLU A 38 -19.93 -10.31 -3.43
N GLU A 39 -19.85 -11.17 -4.43
CA GLU A 39 -20.82 -12.25 -4.60
C GLU A 39 -20.35 -13.57 -4.00
N ARG A 40 -19.06 -13.81 -4.03
CA ARG A 40 -18.48 -15.07 -3.59
C ARG A 40 -17.83 -15.01 -2.22
N PHE A 41 -17.55 -13.80 -1.75
CA PHE A 41 -16.91 -13.54 -0.46
C PHE A 41 -15.53 -14.19 -0.36
N ASP A 42 -14.85 -14.34 -1.50
CA ASP A 42 -13.48 -14.79 -1.54
C ASP A 42 -12.72 -13.87 -2.51
N ASP A 43 -11.43 -14.12 -2.71
CA ASP A 43 -10.64 -13.35 -3.64
C ASP A 43 -10.18 -14.24 -4.79
N GLY A 44 -11.16 -14.65 -5.60
CA GLY A 44 -10.90 -15.56 -6.72
C GLY A 44 -9.97 -14.99 -7.76
N LEU A 45 -9.92 -13.66 -7.92
CA LEU A 45 -8.98 -13.03 -8.86
C LEU A 45 -7.56 -12.98 -8.32
N GLY A 46 -7.38 -13.14 -7.01
CA GLY A 46 -6.08 -12.99 -6.40
C GLY A 46 -5.62 -11.55 -6.32
N LEU A 47 -6.56 -10.61 -6.25
CA LEU A 47 -6.23 -9.19 -6.26
C LEU A 47 -5.45 -8.78 -5.01
N THR A 48 -5.80 -9.36 -3.86
CA THR A 48 -5.10 -9.09 -2.60
C THR A 48 -3.62 -9.46 -2.70
N ASN A 49 -3.34 -10.67 -3.20
CA ASN A 49 -1.96 -11.13 -3.34
C ASN A 49 -1.21 -10.36 -4.42
N ALA A 50 -1.89 -10.04 -5.51
CA ALA A 50 -1.25 -9.28 -6.58
C ALA A 50 -0.85 -7.88 -6.10
N LEU A 51 -1.70 -7.24 -5.31
CA LEU A 51 -1.38 -5.95 -4.74
C LEU A 51 -0.23 -6.05 -3.76
N LYS A 52 -0.24 -7.09 -2.91
CA LYS A 52 0.85 -7.32 -1.98
C LYS A 52 2.18 -7.47 -2.72
N ASP A 53 2.20 -8.30 -3.75
CA ASP A 53 3.43 -8.54 -4.51
C ASP A 53 3.93 -7.26 -5.14
N TYR A 54 3.04 -6.44 -5.66
CA TYR A 54 3.39 -5.16 -6.25
C TYR A 54 4.03 -4.24 -5.20
N LEU A 55 3.40 -4.13 -4.02
CA LEU A 55 3.91 -3.26 -2.97
C LEU A 55 5.26 -3.74 -2.43
N VAL A 56 5.43 -5.06 -2.31
CA VAL A 56 6.70 -5.65 -1.88
C VAL A 56 7.79 -5.33 -2.90
N ASP A 57 7.50 -5.50 -4.17
CA ASP A 57 8.47 -5.23 -5.23
C ASP A 57 8.86 -3.76 -5.27
N GLN A 58 7.90 -2.86 -5.13
CA GLN A 58 8.18 -1.43 -5.12
C GLN A 58 9.01 -1.03 -3.91
N THR A 59 8.75 -1.65 -2.76
CA THR A 59 9.54 -1.43 -1.55
C THR A 59 10.99 -1.87 -1.78
N ALA A 60 11.17 -3.03 -2.41
CA ALA A 60 12.50 -3.57 -2.66
C ALA A 60 13.31 -2.70 -3.61
N LEU A 61 12.65 -2.05 -4.57
CA LEU A 61 13.33 -1.14 -5.49
C LEU A 61 13.81 0.13 -4.81
N GLY A 62 13.14 0.52 -3.72
CA GLY A 62 13.59 1.66 -2.93
C GLY A 62 13.19 3.03 -3.46
N ASP A 63 12.55 3.10 -4.61
CA ASP A 63 12.19 4.38 -5.23
C ASP A 63 10.81 4.86 -4.82
N ALA A 64 9.98 3.98 -4.27
CA ALA A 64 8.63 4.34 -3.89
C ALA A 64 8.62 5.23 -2.66
N SER A 65 7.57 6.02 -2.53
CA SER A 65 7.39 6.88 -1.36
C SER A 65 6.81 6.13 -0.17
N PHE A 66 6.73 4.82 -0.26
CA PHE A 66 6.16 3.98 0.81
C PHE A 66 6.99 2.71 0.98
N ILE A 67 6.77 2.04 2.11
CA ILE A 67 7.27 0.68 2.34
C ILE A 67 6.09 -0.20 2.70
N TYR A 68 6.19 -1.48 2.40
CA TYR A 68 5.17 -2.46 2.75
C TYR A 68 5.66 -3.33 3.89
N VAL A 69 4.83 -3.50 4.91
CA VAL A 69 5.11 -4.37 6.05
C VAL A 69 3.98 -5.39 6.14
N ASP A 70 4.32 -6.67 6.18
CA ASP A 70 3.32 -7.73 6.10
C ASP A 70 2.73 -8.03 7.47
N VAL A 71 1.95 -7.11 7.98
CA VAL A 71 1.24 -7.25 9.25
C VAL A 71 -0.19 -6.77 9.07
N SER A 72 -1.07 -7.18 9.98
CA SER A 72 -2.48 -6.79 9.91
C SER A 72 -2.76 -5.47 10.60
N GLU A 73 -1.87 -5.02 11.46
CA GLU A 73 -2.03 -3.76 12.17
C GLU A 73 -0.68 -3.10 12.39
N TYR A 74 -0.67 -1.79 12.26
CA TYR A 74 0.50 -1.00 12.54
C TYR A 74 0.03 0.45 12.67
N GLU A 75 0.47 1.12 13.71
CA GLU A 75 -0.04 2.45 14.03
C GLU A 75 0.19 3.41 12.87
N ALA A 76 -0.88 4.13 12.50
CA ALA A 76 -0.85 5.14 11.45
C ALA A 76 -0.41 4.61 10.08
N ALA A 77 -0.49 3.31 9.86
CA ALA A 77 -0.18 2.73 8.56
C ALA A 77 -1.40 2.76 7.65
N TYR A 78 -1.12 2.77 6.35
CA TYR A 78 -2.16 2.76 5.33
C TYR A 78 -2.55 1.34 4.98
N SER A 79 -3.83 1.15 4.71
CA SER A 79 -4.33 -0.10 4.17
C SER A 79 -5.50 0.20 3.24
N ILE A 80 -5.74 -0.71 2.32
CA ILE A 80 -6.83 -0.57 1.35
C ILE A 80 -7.79 -1.71 1.57
N LYS A 81 -9.09 -1.41 1.61
CA LYS A 81 -10.12 -2.42 1.71
C LYS A 81 -11.08 -2.23 0.56
N GLY A 82 -11.36 -3.29 -0.14
CA GLY A 82 -12.22 -3.20 -1.32
C GLY A 82 -13.04 -4.44 -1.56
N MET A 83 -14.06 -4.24 -2.36
CA MET A 83 -14.92 -5.30 -2.86
C MET A 83 -14.93 -5.17 -4.36
N TYR A 84 -15.06 -6.29 -5.07
CA TYR A 84 -15.14 -6.22 -6.51
C TYR A 84 -16.22 -7.15 -7.05
N ARG A 85 -16.62 -6.87 -8.26
CA ARG A 85 -17.61 -7.67 -8.95
C ARG A 85 -17.08 -8.00 -10.34
N VAL A 86 -17.15 -9.27 -10.70
CA VAL A 86 -16.77 -9.74 -12.01
C VAL A 86 -18.02 -9.95 -12.83
N ASN A 87 -18.07 -9.35 -14.00
CA ASN A 87 -19.20 -9.49 -14.92
C ASN A 87 -18.63 -9.77 -16.30
N GLY A 88 -18.59 -11.05 -16.67
CA GLY A 88 -17.91 -11.45 -17.89
C GLY A 88 -16.43 -11.18 -17.79
N GLU A 89 -15.90 -10.38 -18.69
CA GLU A 89 -14.49 -9.98 -18.65
C GLU A 89 -14.25 -8.73 -17.83
N ALA A 90 -15.31 -8.03 -17.47
CA ALA A 90 -15.19 -6.75 -16.77
C ALA A 90 -15.11 -6.94 -15.28
N VAL A 91 -14.28 -6.13 -14.62
CA VAL A 91 -14.20 -6.09 -13.17
C VAL A 91 -14.43 -4.67 -12.73
N THR A 92 -15.32 -4.50 -11.75
CA THR A 92 -15.53 -3.22 -11.10
C THR A 92 -15.06 -3.35 -9.66
N VAL A 93 -14.16 -2.49 -9.23
CA VAL A 93 -13.62 -2.51 -7.88
C VAL A 93 -14.07 -1.25 -7.15
N ARG A 94 -14.58 -1.43 -5.95
CA ARG A 94 -14.91 -0.32 -5.06
C ARG A 94 -14.05 -0.45 -3.82
N GLU A 95 -13.32 0.61 -3.50
CA GLU A 95 -12.31 0.51 -2.46
C GLU A 95 -12.18 1.80 -1.69
N ARG A 96 -11.55 1.69 -0.55
CA ARG A 96 -11.33 2.83 0.33
C ARG A 96 -9.97 2.70 1.00
N LEU A 97 -9.29 3.83 1.09
CA LEU A 97 -8.01 3.92 1.78
C LEU A 97 -8.25 4.23 3.25
N PHE A 98 -7.48 3.58 4.11
CA PHE A 98 -7.51 3.83 5.55
C PHE A 98 -6.12 4.18 6.04
N LYS A 99 -6.06 5.05 7.04
CA LYS A 99 -4.84 5.30 7.80
C LYS A 99 -5.13 4.90 9.22
N GLY A 100 -4.51 3.80 9.66
CA GLY A 100 -4.94 3.16 10.89
C GLY A 100 -6.37 2.66 10.69
N LYS A 101 -7.28 3.09 11.53
CA LYS A 101 -8.70 2.73 11.43
C LYS A 101 -9.56 3.84 10.83
N THR A 102 -8.94 4.92 10.41
CA THR A 102 -9.67 6.09 9.93
C THR A 102 -9.70 6.11 8.41
N PRO A 103 -10.88 6.24 7.80
CA PRO A 103 -10.95 6.38 6.35
C PRO A 103 -10.25 7.65 5.87
N VAL A 104 -9.55 7.54 4.76
CA VAL A 104 -8.91 8.67 4.10
C VAL A 104 -9.71 8.98 2.84
N GLY A 105 -10.39 10.13 2.83
CA GLY A 105 -11.21 10.49 1.70
C GLY A 105 -12.42 9.57 1.56
N GLU A 106 -12.95 9.50 0.36
CA GLU A 106 -14.14 8.70 0.07
C GLU A 106 -13.78 7.44 -0.69
N ALA A 107 -14.71 6.49 -0.68
CA ALA A 107 -14.55 5.31 -1.50
C ALA A 107 -14.49 5.71 -2.97
N PHE A 108 -13.71 4.98 -3.73
CA PHE A 108 -13.61 5.24 -5.17
C PHE A 108 -13.78 3.95 -5.94
N ASN A 109 -14.14 4.08 -7.21
CA ASN A 109 -14.42 2.96 -8.08
C ASN A 109 -13.43 2.92 -9.22
N LEU A 110 -13.03 1.70 -9.59
CA LEU A 110 -12.16 1.48 -10.73
C LEU A 110 -12.75 0.37 -11.57
N LYS A 111 -12.42 0.39 -12.85
CA LYS A 111 -12.84 -0.65 -13.77
C LYS A 111 -11.63 -1.23 -14.48
N GLY A 112 -11.69 -2.50 -14.74
CA GLY A 112 -10.63 -3.18 -15.46
C GLY A 112 -11.11 -4.50 -16.03
N LYS A 113 -10.17 -5.40 -16.31
CA LYS A 113 -10.47 -6.68 -16.90
C LYS A 113 -9.94 -7.80 -16.02
N LYS A 114 -10.67 -8.91 -15.97
CA LYS A 114 -10.28 -10.01 -15.11
C LYS A 114 -8.98 -10.67 -15.56
N ASP A 115 -8.62 -10.53 -16.84
CA ASP A 115 -7.38 -11.08 -17.35
C ASP A 115 -6.23 -10.07 -17.29
N ASP A 116 -6.44 -8.95 -16.64
CA ASP A 116 -5.41 -7.92 -16.48
C ASP A 116 -5.36 -7.44 -15.03
N VAL A 117 -5.12 -8.38 -14.12
CA VAL A 117 -4.98 -8.06 -12.70
C VAL A 117 -3.83 -7.07 -12.47
N PRO A 118 -2.67 -7.18 -13.13
CA PRO A 118 -1.63 -6.17 -12.96
C PRO A 118 -2.11 -4.75 -13.27
N GLY A 119 -2.92 -4.58 -14.32
CA GLY A 119 -3.47 -3.26 -14.64
C GLY A 119 -4.40 -2.74 -13.56
N LEU A 120 -5.20 -3.63 -12.96
CA LEU A 120 -6.06 -3.25 -11.84
C LEU A 120 -5.22 -2.80 -10.65
N VAL A 121 -4.16 -3.55 -10.33
CA VAL A 121 -3.28 -3.20 -9.21
C VAL A 121 -2.65 -1.83 -9.42
N GLU A 122 -2.15 -1.58 -10.62
CA GLU A 122 -1.53 -0.28 -10.91
C GLU A 122 -2.54 0.85 -10.76
N ALA A 123 -3.77 0.64 -11.23
CA ALA A 123 -4.82 1.65 -11.12
C ALA A 123 -5.15 1.93 -9.67
N VAL A 124 -5.23 0.88 -8.84
CA VAL A 124 -5.48 1.03 -7.40
C VAL A 124 -4.38 1.88 -6.77
N VAL A 125 -3.13 1.54 -7.04
CA VAL A 125 -2.00 2.22 -6.42
C VAL A 125 -1.93 3.69 -6.87
N ASP A 126 -2.15 3.93 -8.17
CA ASP A 126 -2.12 5.30 -8.68
C ASP A 126 -3.18 6.18 -8.01
N GLU A 127 -4.38 5.63 -7.85
CA GLU A 127 -5.45 6.38 -7.21
C GLU A 127 -5.11 6.67 -5.75
N VAL A 128 -4.61 5.66 -5.05
CA VAL A 128 -4.27 5.79 -3.63
C VAL A 128 -3.13 6.78 -3.43
N MET A 129 -2.13 6.76 -4.31
CA MET A 129 -1.01 7.71 -4.20
C MET A 129 -1.50 9.14 -4.29
N GLY A 130 -2.52 9.39 -5.11
CA GLY A 130 -3.10 10.72 -5.21
C GLY A 130 -3.88 11.15 -3.98
N MET A 131 -4.27 10.21 -3.12
CA MET A 131 -5.04 10.50 -1.91
C MET A 131 -4.15 10.65 -0.67
N MET A 132 -2.93 10.18 -0.74
CA MET A 132 -2.02 10.24 0.40
C MET A 132 -1.33 11.59 0.49
N GLU A 133 -1.05 11.98 1.71
CA GLU A 133 -0.34 13.24 1.98
C GLU A 133 1.13 13.04 2.15
#